data_0fef2546edc4d3063f91e37ecca9106c
#
_entry.id   0fef2546edc4d3063f91e37ecca9106c
#
_cell.length_a   1.000
_cell.length_b   1.000
_cell.length_c   1.000
_cell.angle_alpha   90.00
_cell.angle_beta   90.00
_cell.angle_gamma   90.00
#
_symmetry.space_group_name_H-M   'P 1'
#
loop_
_entity.id
_entity.type
_entity.pdbx_description
1 polymer ?
#
loop_
_entity_poly.entity_id
_entity_poly.type
_entity_poly.pdbx_seq_one_letter_code
_entity_poly.pdbx_strand_id
1 'polypeptide(L)'
;MAIDFKKKLASKTIAPKTDPIELYGTLDRKSVAGPLRPAQETVLSEWYTKRRGEKDLIIKLHTGEGKTLVGLLLLQSLLNSKEGPCLYICPNKYLVKQVCTEADKFGIPFCTFDEGTEIPNDFLSGDQL
;
A
#
# COMPACT_ATOMS: atom_id res chain seq x y z
N MET A 1 19.29 -4.57 -37.10
CA MET A 1 19.35 -5.07 -35.73
C MET A 1 18.01 -4.85 -35.06
N ALA A 2 17.22 -5.89 -34.95
CA ALA A 2 15.94 -5.78 -34.24
C ALA A 2 16.20 -5.73 -32.74
N ILE A 3 15.84 -4.61 -32.11
CA ILE A 3 15.89 -4.50 -30.65
C ILE A 3 14.68 -5.25 -30.12
N ASP A 4 14.90 -6.34 -29.39
CA ASP A 4 13.84 -7.07 -28.74
C ASP A 4 13.32 -6.29 -27.53
N PHE A 5 12.31 -5.45 -27.76
CA PHE A 5 11.66 -4.66 -26.72
C PHE A 5 11.04 -5.53 -25.60
N LYS A 6 10.58 -6.74 -25.92
CA LYS A 6 10.05 -7.66 -24.93
C LYS A 6 11.13 -8.13 -23.95
N LYS A 7 12.32 -8.41 -24.46
CA LYS A 7 13.46 -8.82 -23.64
C LYS A 7 14.02 -7.66 -22.79
N LYS A 8 14.00 -6.44 -23.35
CA LYS A 8 14.39 -5.22 -22.64
C LYS A 8 13.38 -4.80 -21.57
N LEU A 9 12.06 -5.03 -21.80
CA LEU A 9 11.01 -4.82 -20.82
C LEU A 9 11.04 -5.88 -19.71
N ALA A 10 11.31 -7.15 -20.04
CA ALA A 10 11.46 -8.21 -19.06
C ALA A 10 12.70 -8.03 -18.16
N SER A 11 13.79 -7.47 -18.69
CA SER A 11 14.99 -7.15 -17.89
C SER A 11 14.85 -5.89 -17.03
N LYS A 12 13.79 -5.11 -17.23
CA LYS A 12 13.42 -3.93 -16.44
C LYS A 12 12.27 -4.19 -15.47
N THR A 13 11.98 -5.43 -15.14
CA THR A 13 11.07 -5.73 -14.03
C THR A 13 11.74 -5.22 -12.77
N ILE A 14 11.45 -3.97 -12.43
CA ILE A 14 11.90 -3.35 -11.20
C ILE A 14 11.26 -4.14 -10.06
N ALA A 15 12.09 -4.74 -9.20
CA ALA A 15 11.60 -5.40 -7.99
C ALA A 15 10.68 -4.47 -7.22
N PRO A 16 9.53 -4.95 -6.69
CA PRO A 16 8.63 -4.10 -5.92
C PRO A 16 9.37 -3.42 -4.78
N LYS A 17 9.16 -2.12 -4.61
CA LYS A 17 9.78 -1.37 -3.52
C LYS A 17 9.16 -1.75 -2.19
N THR A 18 10.00 -1.98 -1.20
CA THR A 18 9.58 -2.33 0.17
C THR A 18 9.65 -1.14 1.12
N ASP A 19 10.53 -0.16 0.87
CA ASP A 19 10.52 1.10 1.60
C ASP A 19 9.24 1.88 1.25
N PRO A 20 8.37 2.18 2.23
CA PRO A 20 7.09 2.82 1.94
C PRO A 20 7.20 4.22 1.31
N ILE A 21 8.27 4.95 1.56
CA ILE A 21 8.52 6.26 0.96
C ILE A 21 8.89 6.12 -0.51
N GLU A 22 9.80 5.21 -0.83
CA GLU A 22 10.14 4.88 -2.23
C GLU A 22 8.96 4.27 -2.97
N LEU A 23 8.22 3.39 -2.30
CA LEU A 23 7.00 2.78 -2.82
C LEU A 23 5.99 3.85 -3.26
N TYR A 24 5.74 4.85 -2.43
CA TYR A 24 4.84 5.95 -2.76
C TYR A 24 5.25 6.68 -4.04
N GLY A 25 6.54 6.85 -4.28
CA GLY A 25 7.08 7.45 -5.50
C GLY A 25 6.84 6.62 -6.76
N THR A 26 6.61 5.31 -6.63
CA THR A 26 6.40 4.40 -7.76
C THR A 26 4.92 4.12 -8.06
N LEU A 27 3.99 4.54 -7.20
CA LEU A 27 2.56 4.31 -7.38
C LEU A 27 1.98 5.12 -8.53
N ASP A 28 1.00 4.56 -9.22
CA ASP A 28 0.22 5.23 -10.26
C ASP A 28 -0.85 6.13 -9.62
N ARG A 29 -0.39 7.22 -9.02
CA ARG A 29 -1.22 8.17 -8.28
C ARG A 29 -1.99 9.09 -9.22
N LYS A 30 -3.22 9.44 -8.84
CA LYS A 30 -3.97 10.51 -9.52
C LYS A 30 -3.28 11.86 -9.30
N SER A 31 -3.46 12.77 -10.24
CA SER A 31 -2.81 14.09 -10.24
C SER A 31 -3.08 14.95 -8.99
N VAL A 32 -4.19 14.68 -8.29
CA VAL A 32 -4.53 15.38 -7.04
C VAL A 32 -3.74 14.88 -5.82
N ALA A 33 -3.06 13.74 -5.94
CA ALA A 33 -2.23 13.20 -4.88
C ALA A 33 -0.86 13.90 -4.88
N GLY A 34 -0.66 14.81 -3.95
CA GLY A 34 0.60 15.51 -3.76
C GLY A 34 1.69 14.65 -3.10
N PRO A 35 2.83 15.24 -2.77
CA PRO A 35 3.91 14.55 -2.07
C PRO A 35 3.48 14.13 -0.66
N LEU A 36 4.22 13.19 -0.06
CA LEU A 36 4.04 12.84 1.34
C LEU A 36 4.28 14.06 2.24
N ARG A 37 3.47 14.17 3.29
CA ARG A 37 3.65 15.22 4.30
C ARG A 37 4.79 14.85 5.25
N PRO A 38 5.47 15.83 5.88
CA PRO A 38 6.59 15.54 6.79
C PRO A 38 6.25 14.55 7.91
N ALA A 39 5.08 14.65 8.52
CA ALA A 39 4.63 13.71 9.55
C ALA A 39 4.48 12.28 9.02
N GLN A 40 3.96 12.12 7.82
CA GLN A 40 3.84 10.82 7.17
C GLN A 40 5.21 10.21 6.88
N GLU A 41 6.13 10.98 6.32
CA GLU A 41 7.49 10.53 6.04
C GLU A 41 8.21 10.09 7.31
N THR A 42 8.09 10.86 8.38
CA THR A 42 8.73 10.55 9.67
C THR A 42 8.22 9.21 10.22
N VAL A 43 6.92 9.00 10.25
CA VAL A 43 6.30 7.77 10.76
C VAL A 43 6.68 6.58 9.90
N LEU A 44 6.59 6.70 8.58
CA LEU A 44 6.91 5.63 7.64
C LEU A 44 8.39 5.24 7.71
N SER A 45 9.28 6.22 7.77
CA SER A 45 10.72 5.98 7.91
C SER A 45 11.07 5.30 9.22
N GLU A 46 10.51 5.75 10.33
CA GLU A 46 10.75 5.15 11.64
C GLU A 46 10.22 3.71 11.71
N TRP A 47 9.02 3.48 11.17
CA TRP A 47 8.48 2.12 11.09
C TRP A 47 9.41 1.20 10.28
N TYR A 48 9.78 1.63 9.08
CA TYR A 48 10.58 0.81 8.19
C TYR A 48 11.97 0.48 8.74
N THR A 49 12.63 1.45 9.36
CA THR A 49 14.01 1.30 9.84
C THR A 49 14.11 0.66 11.24
N LYS A 50 13.11 0.85 12.10
CA LYS A 50 13.22 0.48 13.52
C LYS A 50 12.10 -0.45 14.04
N ARG A 51 10.91 -0.41 13.44
CA ARG A 51 9.71 -1.03 14.02
C ARG A 51 9.08 -2.11 13.16
N ARG A 52 9.63 -2.37 12.00
CA ARG A 52 9.06 -3.32 11.04
C ARG A 52 8.85 -4.72 11.58
N GLY A 53 9.71 -5.20 12.46
CA GLY A 53 9.64 -6.51 13.07
C GLY A 53 8.74 -6.60 14.31
N GLU A 54 8.16 -5.48 14.76
CA GLU A 54 7.28 -5.48 15.92
C GLU A 54 5.92 -6.10 15.57
N LYS A 55 5.45 -7.01 16.43
CA LYS A 55 4.20 -7.72 16.23
C LYS A 55 2.99 -6.81 16.40
N ASP A 56 3.02 -5.97 17.41
CA ASP A 56 1.93 -5.05 17.75
C ASP A 56 2.47 -3.62 17.82
N LEU A 57 1.82 -2.71 17.08
CA LEU A 57 2.28 -1.34 16.97
C LEU A 57 1.10 -0.37 16.95
N ILE A 58 1.21 0.71 17.71
CA ILE A 58 0.26 1.82 17.68
C ILE A 58 0.94 3.02 17.03
N ILE A 59 0.33 3.53 15.95
CA ILE A 59 0.78 4.73 15.25
C ILE A 59 -0.21 5.84 15.53
N LYS A 60 0.29 6.98 16.01
CA LYS A 60 -0.52 8.17 16.27
C LYS A 60 -0.12 9.30 15.34
N LEU A 61 -1.11 9.84 14.67
CA LEU A 61 -0.98 11.04 13.83
C LEU A 61 -2.12 12.00 14.20
N HIS A 62 -1.90 13.29 14.05
CA HIS A 62 -2.94 14.30 14.24
C HIS A 62 -4.05 14.13 13.19
N THR A 63 -5.27 14.53 13.54
CA THR A 63 -6.39 14.59 12.61
C THR A 63 -6.02 15.44 11.39
N GLY A 64 -6.28 14.94 10.19
CA GLY A 64 -5.93 15.61 8.93
C GLY A 64 -4.51 15.34 8.41
N GLU A 65 -3.69 14.55 9.10
CA GLU A 65 -2.32 14.19 8.66
C GLU A 65 -2.25 12.99 7.69
N GLY A 66 -3.39 12.49 7.23
CA GLY A 66 -3.42 11.43 6.23
C GLY A 66 -3.10 10.04 6.77
N LYS A 67 -3.74 9.63 7.86
CA LYS A 67 -3.56 8.30 8.51
C LYS A 67 -3.85 7.14 7.57
N THR A 68 -4.87 7.27 6.74
CA THR A 68 -5.29 6.22 5.80
C THR A 68 -4.17 5.87 4.83
N LEU A 69 -3.53 6.85 4.24
CA LEU A 69 -2.39 6.63 3.34
C LEU A 69 -1.23 5.94 4.05
N VAL A 70 -0.92 6.35 5.28
CA VAL A 70 0.14 5.69 6.07
C VAL A 70 -0.20 4.20 6.26
N GLY A 71 -1.41 3.87 6.68
CA GLY A 71 -1.85 2.49 6.85
C GLY A 71 -1.77 1.68 5.56
N LEU A 72 -2.25 2.24 4.45
CA LEU A 72 -2.20 1.58 3.14
C LEU A 72 -0.76 1.33 2.67
N LEU A 73 0.14 2.29 2.85
CA LEU A 73 1.54 2.14 2.47
C LEU A 73 2.27 1.10 3.32
N LEU A 74 1.98 1.02 4.62
CA LEU A 74 2.53 -0.02 5.49
C LEU A 74 2.13 -1.41 4.99
N LEU A 75 0.85 -1.62 4.72
CA LEU A 75 0.34 -2.90 4.24
C LEU A 75 0.89 -3.25 2.85
N GLN A 76 0.94 -2.30 1.93
CA GLN A 76 1.51 -2.53 0.60
C GLN A 76 3.00 -2.85 0.68
N SER A 77 3.74 -2.21 1.56
CA SER A 77 5.15 -2.54 1.83
C SER A 77 5.31 -3.99 2.27
N LEU A 78 4.44 -4.46 3.17
CA LEU A 78 4.45 -5.86 3.63
C LEU A 78 4.10 -6.82 2.49
N LEU A 79 3.11 -6.51 1.65
CA LEU A 79 2.79 -7.32 0.47
C LEU A 79 3.97 -7.41 -0.50
N ASN A 80 4.63 -6.30 -0.76
CA ASN A 80 5.81 -6.25 -1.64
C ASN A 80 6.98 -7.06 -1.08
N SER A 81 7.03 -7.23 0.23
CA SER A 81 8.02 -8.08 0.92
C SER A 81 7.60 -9.54 1.06
N LYS A 82 6.47 -9.93 0.44
CA LYS A 82 5.90 -11.28 0.53
C LYS A 82 5.51 -11.71 1.96
N GLU A 83 5.09 -10.76 2.77
CA GLU A 83 4.64 -10.98 4.14
C GLU A 83 3.10 -10.94 4.29
N GLY A 84 2.39 -11.00 3.17
CA GLY A 84 0.92 -11.05 3.15
C GLY A 84 0.34 -12.43 3.48
N PRO A 85 -0.99 -12.56 3.51
CA PRO A 85 -1.97 -11.51 3.17
C PRO A 85 -2.06 -10.37 4.20
N CYS A 86 -2.48 -9.19 3.74
CA CYS A 86 -2.67 -8.01 4.58
C CYS A 86 -4.11 -7.52 4.52
N LEU A 87 -4.64 -7.08 5.65
CA LEU A 87 -6.03 -6.69 5.78
C LEU A 87 -6.16 -5.32 6.44
N TYR A 88 -6.93 -4.43 5.82
CA TYR A 88 -7.31 -3.14 6.39
C TYR A 88 -8.75 -3.24 6.94
N ILE A 89 -8.90 -3.08 8.24
CA ILE A 89 -10.21 -3.21 8.91
C ILE A 89 -10.78 -1.84 9.23
N CYS A 90 -12.04 -1.65 8.87
CA CYS A 90 -12.81 -0.44 9.17
C CYS A 90 -14.04 -0.79 10.02
N PRO A 91 -14.48 0.13 10.92
CA PRO A 91 -15.60 -0.15 11.82
C PRO A 91 -16.97 -0.20 11.13
N ASN A 92 -17.11 0.33 9.92
CA ASN A 92 -18.38 0.31 9.18
C ASN A 92 -18.16 0.42 7.67
N LYS A 93 -19.18 0.10 6.89
CA LYS A 93 -19.16 0.11 5.42
C LYS A 93 -18.87 1.49 4.81
N TYR A 94 -19.27 2.55 5.48
CA TYR A 94 -19.02 3.92 5.01
C TYR A 94 -17.51 4.23 5.02
N LEU A 95 -16.82 3.86 6.08
CA LEU A 95 -15.37 4.02 6.18
C LEU A 95 -14.61 3.11 5.22
N VAL A 96 -15.11 1.89 4.96
CA VAL A 96 -14.55 1.02 3.92
C VAL A 96 -14.56 1.73 2.56
N LYS A 97 -15.68 2.35 2.19
CA LYS A 97 -15.77 3.12 0.93
C LYS A 97 -14.78 4.27 0.87
N GLN A 98 -14.58 4.98 1.97
CA GLN A 98 -13.59 6.06 2.04
C GLN A 98 -12.16 5.52 1.82
N VAL A 99 -11.81 4.42 2.46
CA VAL A 99 -10.47 3.79 2.30
C VAL A 99 -10.28 3.32 0.86
N CYS A 100 -11.28 2.70 0.25
CA CYS A 100 -11.23 2.29 -1.15
C CYS A 100 -11.01 3.47 -2.09
N THR A 101 -11.70 4.59 -1.86
CA THR A 101 -11.52 5.83 -2.63
C THR A 101 -10.09 6.37 -2.49
N GLU A 102 -9.55 6.37 -1.29
CA GLU A 102 -8.17 6.78 -1.04
C GLU A 102 -7.15 5.83 -1.71
N ALA A 103 -7.37 4.52 -1.62
CA ALA A 103 -6.52 3.54 -2.29
C ALA A 103 -6.50 3.74 -3.81
N ASP A 104 -7.65 3.97 -4.43
CA ASP A 104 -7.75 4.32 -5.86
C ASP A 104 -6.98 5.59 -6.20
N LYS A 105 -7.14 6.62 -5.37
CA LYS A 105 -6.45 7.91 -5.55
C LYS A 105 -4.94 7.75 -5.57
N PHE A 106 -4.41 6.87 -4.74
CA PHE A 106 -2.97 6.63 -4.62
C PHE A 106 -2.46 5.50 -5.52
N GLY A 107 -3.33 4.84 -6.27
CA GLY A 107 -2.95 3.74 -7.15
C GLY A 107 -2.54 2.48 -6.42
N ILE A 108 -3.09 2.23 -5.23
CA ILE A 108 -2.84 1.02 -4.45
C ILE A 108 -3.92 -0.02 -4.78
N PRO A 109 -3.55 -1.18 -5.36
CA PRO A 109 -4.51 -2.24 -5.65
C PRO A 109 -5.14 -2.81 -4.38
N PHE A 110 -6.43 -3.03 -4.40
CA PHE A 110 -7.17 -3.60 -3.27
C PHE A 110 -8.32 -4.49 -3.76
N CYS A 111 -8.82 -5.32 -2.88
CA CYS A 111 -10.09 -6.02 -3.05
C CYS A 111 -10.94 -5.89 -1.78
N THR A 112 -12.23 -6.04 -1.93
CA THR A 112 -13.18 -6.03 -0.81
C THR A 112 -14.06 -7.27 -0.87
N PHE A 113 -14.57 -7.70 0.28
CA PHE A 113 -15.56 -8.77 0.35
C PHE A 113 -16.54 -8.49 1.49
N ASP A 114 -17.81 -8.88 1.26
CA ASP A 114 -18.90 -8.73 2.24
C ASP A 114 -19.28 -10.09 2.82
N GLU A 115 -20.12 -10.06 3.86
CA GLU A 115 -20.75 -11.26 4.42
C GLU A 115 -21.41 -12.11 3.34
N GLY A 116 -21.14 -13.40 3.32
CA GLY A 116 -21.72 -14.35 2.37
C GLY A 116 -21.03 -14.41 0.99
N THR A 117 -19.99 -13.62 0.76
CA THR A 117 -19.17 -13.72 -0.45
C THR A 117 -17.90 -14.52 -0.17
N GLU A 118 -17.35 -15.15 -1.20
CA GLU A 118 -16.06 -15.84 -1.10
C GLU A 118 -14.92 -14.82 -0.93
N ILE A 119 -13.90 -15.21 -0.17
CA ILE A 119 -12.69 -14.39 -0.02
C ILE A 119 -11.96 -14.36 -1.37
N PRO A 120 -11.63 -13.16 -1.91
CA PRO A 120 -10.94 -13.06 -3.18
C PRO A 120 -9.59 -13.78 -3.20
N ASN A 121 -9.29 -14.47 -4.31
CA ASN A 121 -8.01 -15.16 -4.47
C ASN A 121 -6.82 -14.21 -4.41
N ASP A 122 -6.95 -13.00 -4.95
CA ASP A 122 -5.89 -11.99 -4.92
C ASP A 122 -5.53 -11.56 -3.49
N PHE A 123 -6.49 -11.58 -2.58
CA PHE A 123 -6.23 -11.36 -1.16
C PHE A 123 -5.50 -12.57 -0.55
N LEU A 124 -5.98 -13.78 -0.80
CA LEU A 124 -5.38 -15.00 -0.24
C LEU A 124 -3.96 -15.24 -0.73
N SER A 125 -3.66 -14.89 -1.97
CA SER A 125 -2.31 -14.99 -2.55
C SER A 125 -1.36 -13.89 -2.06
N GLY A 126 -1.88 -12.83 -1.44
CA GLY A 126 -1.09 -11.67 -1.02
C GLY A 126 -0.77 -10.71 -2.16
N ASP A 127 -1.53 -10.73 -3.24
CA ASP A 127 -1.34 -9.82 -4.39
C ASP A 127 -2.03 -8.48 -4.19
N GLN A 128 -3.11 -8.44 -3.40
CA GLN A 128 -3.87 -7.22 -3.08
C GLN A 128 -4.23 -7.14 -1.59
N LEU A 129 -4.47 -5.91 -1.15
CA LEU A 129 -4.99 -5.60 0.21
C LEU A 129 -6.45 -6.02 0.34
#